data_43cc588bba60cd4060a4447062b138e7
#
_entry.id   43cc588bba60cd4060a4447062b138e7
#
_cell.length_a   1.000
_cell.length_b   1.000
_cell.length_c   1.000
_cell.angle_alpha   90.00
_cell.angle_beta   90.00
_cell.angle_gamma   90.00
#
_symmetry.space_group_name_H-M   'P 1'
#
loop_
_entity.id
_entity.type
_entity.pdbx_description
1 polymer ?
#
loop_
_entity_poly.entity_id
_entity_poly.type
_entity_poly.pdbx_seq_one_letter_code
_entity_poly.pdbx_strand_id
1 'polypeptide(L)'
;HVDSFLAQHFPRGTGFATDLPAPNDSGDLPLATVRAFSIDDSATTEIDDAFSVQALGERVRIGIHIAAPAVVLARGHAVDTIAKSRMSTVYAPGLKYTMLPDAWIESLSLNEGRELPVLSLYADVDAETRDVLSTESRLERLRIESNLRHDRLDAIVTDTTIAEAQFDSPYAEPLSTLWHVARKLLASREQARGRPEPAGRVDYFFELHGTEE
;
A
#
# COMPACT_ATOMS: atom_id res chain seq x y z
N HIS A 1 -21.83 22.57 5.37
CA HIS A 1 -20.95 21.74 6.21
C HIS A 1 -19.58 21.51 5.55
N VAL A 2 -19.50 21.29 4.22
CA VAL A 2 -18.23 21.12 3.49
C VAL A 2 -17.35 22.36 3.61
N ASP A 3 -17.92 23.55 3.40
CA ASP A 3 -17.15 24.81 3.47
C ASP A 3 -16.54 25.05 4.85
N SER A 4 -17.25 24.70 5.92
CA SER A 4 -16.71 24.81 7.29
C SER A 4 -15.57 23.84 7.53
N PHE A 5 -15.69 22.61 7.02
CA PHE A 5 -14.62 21.60 7.07
C PHE A 5 -13.39 22.08 6.28
N LEU A 6 -13.59 22.56 5.06
CA LEU A 6 -12.50 23.07 4.21
C LEU A 6 -11.81 24.27 4.85
N ALA A 7 -12.56 25.24 5.39
CA ALA A 7 -11.99 26.41 6.07
C ALA A 7 -11.13 26.01 7.29
N GLN A 8 -11.52 24.96 8.00
CA GLN A 8 -10.82 24.48 9.18
C GLN A 8 -9.58 23.64 8.83
N HIS A 9 -9.68 22.72 7.89
CA HIS A 9 -8.65 21.72 7.59
C HIS A 9 -7.78 22.08 6.38
N PHE A 10 -8.25 22.95 5.51
CA PHE A 10 -7.55 23.44 4.32
C PHE A 10 -7.52 24.98 4.28
N PRO A 11 -7.00 25.65 5.31
CA PRO A 11 -7.07 27.13 5.40
C PRO A 11 -6.32 27.85 4.27
N ARG A 12 -5.46 27.14 3.52
CA ARG A 12 -4.74 27.61 2.34
C ARG A 12 -5.35 27.18 1.01
N GLY A 13 -6.55 26.59 1.04
CA GLY A 13 -7.23 26.01 -0.10
C GLY A 13 -6.85 24.56 -0.38
N THR A 14 -7.64 23.91 -1.23
CA THR A 14 -7.48 22.49 -1.60
C THR A 14 -6.58 22.27 -2.80
N GLY A 15 -6.30 23.32 -3.60
CA GLY A 15 -5.45 23.27 -4.78
C GLY A 15 -3.96 23.22 -4.44
N PHE A 16 -3.18 22.98 -5.48
CA PHE A 16 -1.71 23.12 -5.48
C PHE A 16 -1.33 24.21 -6.49
N ALA A 17 -0.17 24.82 -6.30
CA ALA A 17 0.39 25.71 -7.32
C ALA A 17 0.64 24.88 -8.61
N THR A 18 0.30 25.47 -9.75
CA THR A 18 0.31 24.77 -11.05
C THR A 18 1.71 24.50 -11.61
N ASP A 19 2.71 25.12 -11.03
CA ASP A 19 4.12 25.11 -11.48
C ASP A 19 5.03 24.23 -10.59
N LEU A 20 4.46 23.38 -9.73
CA LEU A 20 5.26 22.47 -8.93
C LEU A 20 5.84 21.37 -9.83
N PRO A 21 7.18 21.31 -10.00
CA PRO A 21 7.80 20.31 -10.86
C PRO A 21 7.53 18.89 -10.31
N ALA A 22 7.44 17.93 -11.23
CA ALA A 22 7.43 16.51 -10.85
C ALA A 22 8.72 16.14 -10.10
N PRO A 23 8.71 15.13 -9.25
CA PRO A 23 9.90 14.70 -8.54
C PRO A 23 11.01 14.28 -9.50
N ASN A 24 12.24 14.63 -9.15
CA ASN A 24 13.43 14.17 -9.86
C ASN A 24 13.69 12.68 -9.58
N ASP A 25 14.64 12.11 -10.34
CA ASP A 25 15.09 10.73 -10.15
C ASP A 25 15.53 10.47 -8.70
N SER A 26 15.26 9.26 -8.22
CA SER A 26 15.59 8.77 -6.87
C SER A 26 17.09 8.51 -6.63
N GLY A 27 17.95 8.79 -7.62
CA GLY A 27 19.40 8.55 -7.52
C GLY A 27 19.79 7.05 -7.57
N ASP A 28 21.04 6.75 -7.17
CA ASP A 28 21.64 5.42 -7.23
C ASP A 28 21.20 4.49 -6.08
N LEU A 29 19.91 4.25 -5.93
CA LEU A 29 19.43 3.22 -5.02
C LEU A 29 19.58 1.83 -5.64
N PRO A 30 19.97 0.79 -4.85
CA PRO A 30 20.05 -0.56 -5.34
C PRO A 30 18.68 -1.06 -5.81
N LEU A 31 18.65 -1.84 -6.90
CA LEU A 31 17.43 -2.46 -7.38
C LEU A 31 17.19 -3.78 -6.64
N ALA A 32 16.00 -3.92 -6.05
CA ALA A 32 15.56 -5.17 -5.44
C ALA A 32 15.35 -6.26 -6.50
N THR A 33 15.79 -7.48 -6.18
CA THR A 33 15.69 -8.66 -7.07
C THR A 33 14.52 -9.56 -6.68
N VAL A 34 13.38 -8.97 -6.37
CA VAL A 34 12.15 -9.69 -5.96
C VAL A 34 11.02 -9.42 -6.95
N ARG A 35 10.08 -10.36 -7.01
CA ARG A 35 8.82 -10.21 -7.75
C ARG A 35 7.81 -9.53 -6.86
N ALA A 36 7.54 -8.26 -7.09
CA ALA A 36 6.64 -7.47 -6.27
C ALA A 36 5.28 -7.27 -6.94
N PHE A 37 4.24 -7.30 -6.13
CA PHE A 37 2.85 -7.07 -6.55
C PHE A 37 2.10 -6.28 -5.48
N SER A 38 1.11 -5.49 -5.89
CA SER A 38 0.18 -4.83 -4.96
C SER A 38 -1.19 -5.52 -4.95
N ILE A 39 -2.02 -5.20 -3.97
CA ILE A 39 -3.40 -5.66 -3.87
C ILE A 39 -4.25 -4.44 -3.49
N ASP A 40 -5.06 -3.96 -4.42
CA ASP A 40 -5.79 -2.71 -4.29
C ASP A 40 -7.23 -2.84 -4.80
N ASP A 41 -8.08 -1.89 -4.45
CA ASP A 41 -9.38 -1.73 -5.08
C ASP A 41 -9.24 -1.30 -6.54
N SER A 42 -10.17 -1.70 -7.39
CA SER A 42 -10.14 -1.37 -8.83
C SER A 42 -10.17 0.14 -9.12
N ALA A 43 -10.73 0.93 -8.19
CA ALA A 43 -10.78 2.39 -8.29
C ALA A 43 -9.51 3.08 -7.73
N THR A 44 -8.60 2.35 -7.10
CA THR A 44 -7.39 2.93 -6.49
C THR A 44 -6.43 3.46 -7.56
N THR A 45 -6.06 4.72 -7.42
CA THR A 45 -5.10 5.42 -8.28
C THR A 45 -3.78 5.75 -7.57
N GLU A 46 -3.78 5.69 -6.23
CA GLU A 46 -2.60 5.90 -5.38
C GLU A 46 -2.21 4.55 -4.79
N ILE A 47 -1.25 3.87 -5.42
CA ILE A 47 -0.74 2.58 -4.95
C ILE A 47 0.51 2.85 -4.14
N ASP A 48 0.39 2.71 -2.82
CA ASP A 48 1.42 3.11 -1.86
C ASP A 48 2.21 1.93 -1.30
N ASP A 49 1.67 0.71 -1.40
CA ASP A 49 2.30 -0.49 -0.88
C ASP A 49 2.26 -1.66 -1.87
N ALA A 50 3.24 -2.55 -1.69
CA ALA A 50 3.36 -3.77 -2.46
C ALA A 50 3.97 -4.87 -1.59
N PHE A 51 3.80 -6.11 -2.03
CA PHE A 51 4.34 -7.30 -1.38
C PHE A 51 5.30 -8.05 -2.31
N SER A 52 6.20 -8.81 -1.71
CA SER A 52 6.93 -9.86 -2.39
C SER A 52 7.05 -11.10 -1.51
N VAL A 53 7.13 -12.27 -2.15
CA VAL A 53 7.31 -13.56 -1.45
C VAL A 53 8.37 -14.34 -2.21
N GLN A 54 9.42 -14.77 -1.52
CA GLN A 54 10.52 -15.51 -2.08
C GLN A 54 10.85 -16.74 -1.24
N ALA A 55 10.77 -17.92 -1.84
CA ALA A 55 11.19 -19.16 -1.18
C ALA A 55 12.73 -19.23 -1.10
N LEU A 56 13.27 -19.50 0.08
CA LEU A 56 14.70 -19.61 0.39
C LEU A 56 15.02 -20.92 1.12
N GLY A 57 14.59 -22.05 0.55
CA GLY A 57 14.73 -23.37 1.16
C GLY A 57 13.79 -23.54 2.37
N GLU A 58 14.34 -23.70 3.56
CA GLU A 58 13.58 -23.84 4.81
C GLU A 58 12.99 -22.51 5.32
N ARG A 59 13.19 -21.43 4.60
CA ARG A 59 12.69 -20.10 4.92
C ARG A 59 11.92 -19.50 3.76
N VAL A 60 11.03 -18.60 4.07
CA VAL A 60 10.37 -17.73 3.10
C VAL A 60 10.66 -16.30 3.48
N ARG A 61 11.14 -15.50 2.54
CA ARG A 61 11.28 -14.07 2.71
C ARG A 61 10.02 -13.36 2.23
N ILE A 62 9.40 -12.61 3.12
CA ILE A 62 8.29 -11.72 2.81
C ILE A 62 8.83 -10.30 2.76
N GLY A 63 8.54 -9.58 1.69
CA GLY A 63 8.78 -8.14 1.58
C GLY A 63 7.47 -7.38 1.68
N ILE A 64 7.48 -6.31 2.47
CA ILE A 64 6.46 -5.26 2.50
C ILE A 64 7.16 -4.00 2.03
N HIS A 65 6.71 -3.45 0.92
CA HIS A 65 7.36 -2.34 0.23
C HIS A 65 6.45 -1.13 0.24
N ILE A 66 6.91 -0.04 0.81
CA ILE A 66 6.13 1.20 0.93
C ILE A 66 6.77 2.25 0.03
N ALA A 67 5.98 2.92 -0.80
CA ALA A 67 6.45 4.03 -1.62
C ALA A 67 7.19 5.06 -0.77
N ALA A 68 8.34 5.53 -1.23
CA ALA A 68 9.22 6.39 -0.47
C ALA A 68 9.34 7.80 -1.08
N PRO A 69 8.26 8.62 -1.08
CA PRO A 69 8.28 9.96 -1.66
C PRO A 69 9.33 10.87 -1.02
N ALA A 70 9.70 10.63 0.23
CA ALA A 70 10.72 11.41 0.93
C ALA A 70 12.14 11.29 0.33
N VAL A 71 12.38 10.30 -0.53
CA VAL A 71 13.66 10.18 -1.27
C VAL A 71 13.83 11.30 -2.29
N VAL A 72 12.74 11.70 -2.93
CA VAL A 72 12.72 12.70 -4.01
C VAL A 72 12.12 14.05 -3.56
N LEU A 73 11.49 14.08 -2.38
CA LEU A 73 10.88 15.27 -1.79
C LEU A 73 11.74 15.82 -0.66
N ALA A 74 12.51 16.85 -0.96
CA ALA A 74 13.34 17.50 0.05
C ALA A 74 12.49 18.15 1.16
N ARG A 75 12.94 17.99 2.40
CA ARG A 75 12.31 18.64 3.56
C ARG A 75 12.30 20.16 3.39
N GLY A 76 11.15 20.77 3.59
CA GLY A 76 10.95 22.22 3.42
C GLY A 76 10.62 22.65 1.99
N HIS A 77 10.60 21.73 1.03
CA HIS A 77 10.07 22.00 -0.31
C HIS A 77 8.60 22.46 -0.22
N ALA A 78 8.11 23.21 -1.21
CA ALA A 78 6.72 23.71 -1.21
C ALA A 78 5.70 22.58 -1.08
N VAL A 79 5.91 21.46 -1.79
CA VAL A 79 5.08 20.25 -1.69
C VAL A 79 5.15 19.63 -0.30
N ASP A 80 6.34 19.49 0.30
CA ASP A 80 6.51 18.98 1.66
C ASP A 80 5.76 19.84 2.69
N THR A 81 5.81 21.16 2.54
CA THR A 81 5.11 22.08 3.43
C THR A 81 3.59 21.91 3.36
N ILE A 82 3.05 21.71 2.14
CA ILE A 82 1.61 21.46 1.95
C ILE A 82 1.25 20.08 2.45
N ALA A 83 1.99 19.05 2.08
CA ALA A 83 1.78 17.67 2.50
C ALA A 83 1.78 17.54 4.04
N LYS A 84 2.75 18.18 4.71
CA LYS A 84 2.83 18.25 6.17
C LYS A 84 1.60 18.91 6.80
N SER A 85 1.01 19.92 6.16
CA SER A 85 -0.19 20.58 6.68
C SER A 85 -1.45 19.74 6.48
N ARG A 86 -1.51 18.92 5.42
CA ARG A 86 -2.65 18.04 5.10
C ARG A 86 -2.60 16.72 5.86
N MET A 87 -1.41 16.15 6.05
CA MET A 87 -1.10 14.90 6.75
C MET A 87 -1.66 13.61 6.12
N SER A 88 -2.69 13.70 5.30
CA SER A 88 -3.29 12.56 4.59
C SER A 88 -4.09 13.02 3.38
N THR A 89 -4.43 12.08 2.50
CA THR A 89 -5.49 12.25 1.51
C THR A 89 -6.84 12.10 2.22
N VAL A 90 -7.77 13.03 1.98
CA VAL A 90 -9.11 13.01 2.54
C VAL A 90 -10.10 12.54 1.48
N TYR A 91 -10.83 11.49 1.79
CA TYR A 91 -11.88 10.94 0.95
C TYR A 91 -13.25 11.35 1.51
N ALA A 92 -14.08 11.88 0.65
CA ALA A 92 -15.49 12.18 0.95
C ALA A 92 -16.34 11.75 -0.26
N PRO A 93 -17.66 11.54 -0.10
CA PRO A 93 -18.52 11.15 -1.22
C PRO A 93 -18.37 12.13 -2.38
N GLY A 94 -17.93 11.64 -3.54
CA GLY A 94 -17.70 12.44 -4.75
C GLY A 94 -16.53 13.42 -4.72
N LEU A 95 -15.72 13.46 -3.63
CA LEU A 95 -14.63 14.40 -3.44
C LEU A 95 -13.37 13.69 -2.92
N LYS A 96 -12.21 14.08 -3.45
CA LYS A 96 -10.91 13.63 -3.00
C LYS A 96 -9.96 14.82 -2.88
N TYR A 97 -9.42 15.03 -1.70
CA TYR A 97 -8.42 16.07 -1.45
C TYR A 97 -7.09 15.39 -1.16
N THR A 98 -6.21 15.37 -2.13
CA THR A 98 -4.94 14.64 -2.07
C THR A 98 -3.91 15.34 -1.17
N MET A 99 -3.05 14.56 -0.53
CA MET A 99 -1.93 15.08 0.25
C MET A 99 -0.83 15.66 -0.64
N LEU A 100 -0.59 15.02 -1.79
CA LEU A 100 0.38 15.43 -2.80
C LEU A 100 -0.30 15.89 -4.09
N PRO A 101 0.35 16.69 -4.93
CA PRO A 101 -0.14 17.03 -6.28
C PRO A 101 -0.28 15.77 -7.15
N ASP A 102 -1.24 15.75 -8.06
CA ASP A 102 -1.54 14.59 -8.92
C ASP A 102 -0.31 14.12 -9.71
N ALA A 103 0.50 15.04 -10.24
CA ALA A 103 1.74 14.68 -10.94
C ALA A 103 2.77 13.98 -10.03
N TRP A 104 2.78 14.27 -8.73
CA TRP A 104 3.62 13.58 -7.76
C TRP A 104 3.05 12.20 -7.41
N ILE A 105 1.74 12.11 -7.22
CA ILE A 105 1.06 10.84 -7.01
C ILE A 105 1.31 9.90 -8.18
N GLU A 106 1.04 10.37 -9.42
CA GLU A 106 1.25 9.57 -10.62
C GLU A 106 2.71 9.11 -10.77
N SER A 107 3.67 9.98 -10.46
CA SER A 107 5.10 9.66 -10.59
C SER A 107 5.62 8.70 -9.52
N LEU A 108 4.98 8.61 -8.34
CA LEU A 108 5.43 7.82 -7.20
C LEU A 108 4.54 6.61 -6.89
N SER A 109 3.38 6.50 -7.53
CA SER A 109 2.48 5.36 -7.37
C SER A 109 3.12 4.08 -7.91
N LEU A 110 3.04 2.99 -7.14
CA LEU A 110 3.65 1.69 -7.42
C LEU A 110 2.90 0.94 -8.53
N ASN A 111 2.77 1.59 -9.70
CA ASN A 111 2.10 1.03 -10.86
C ASN A 111 2.93 -0.06 -11.53
N GLU A 112 2.24 -1.06 -12.09
CA GLU A 112 2.81 -2.17 -12.84
C GLU A 112 3.82 -1.71 -13.90
N GLY A 113 4.95 -2.41 -13.99
CA GLY A 113 6.04 -2.14 -14.93
C GLY A 113 6.98 -1.03 -14.50
N ARG A 114 6.68 -0.26 -13.45
CA ARG A 114 7.53 0.85 -12.99
C ARG A 114 8.57 0.40 -11.98
N GLU A 115 9.69 1.13 -11.96
CA GLU A 115 10.74 1.01 -10.95
C GLU A 115 10.77 2.28 -10.11
N LEU A 116 10.48 2.15 -8.82
CA LEU A 116 10.28 3.28 -7.93
C LEU A 116 11.03 3.10 -6.60
N PRO A 117 11.41 4.22 -5.94
CA PRO A 117 12.03 4.16 -4.63
C PRO A 117 11.00 3.69 -3.59
N VAL A 118 11.41 2.71 -2.79
CA VAL A 118 10.59 2.14 -1.71
C VAL A 118 11.41 1.98 -0.43
N LEU A 119 10.74 2.04 0.70
CA LEU A 119 11.21 1.48 1.94
C LEU A 119 10.69 0.05 2.03
N SER A 120 11.59 -0.92 1.88
CA SER A 120 11.28 -2.34 1.99
C SER A 120 11.52 -2.83 3.41
N LEU A 121 10.53 -3.50 3.99
CA LEU A 121 10.64 -4.26 5.22
C LEU A 121 10.63 -5.75 4.84
N TYR A 122 11.71 -6.44 5.07
CA TYR A 122 11.81 -7.86 4.86
C TYR A 122 11.67 -8.62 6.16
N ALA A 123 10.91 -9.70 6.14
CA ALA A 123 10.83 -10.67 7.21
C ALA A 123 11.17 -12.05 6.65
N ASP A 124 12.21 -12.68 7.20
CA ASP A 124 12.46 -14.10 6.96
C ASP A 124 11.62 -14.89 7.96
N VAL A 125 10.78 -15.76 7.46
CA VAL A 125 9.92 -16.62 8.26
C VAL A 125 10.29 -18.09 8.01
N ASP A 126 10.12 -18.93 9.02
CA ASP A 126 10.26 -20.37 8.88
C ASP A 126 9.17 -20.90 7.92
N ALA A 127 9.56 -21.74 6.97
CA ALA A 127 8.65 -22.22 5.92
C ALA A 127 7.54 -23.15 6.44
N GLU A 128 7.77 -23.85 7.55
CA GLU A 128 6.82 -24.78 8.16
C GLU A 128 6.01 -24.10 9.26
N THR A 129 6.70 -23.53 10.26
CA THR A 129 6.05 -22.96 11.44
C THR A 129 5.49 -21.55 11.23
N ARG A 130 5.96 -20.84 10.18
CA ARG A 130 5.62 -19.43 9.91
C ARG A 130 6.08 -18.45 11.01
N ASP A 131 7.05 -18.86 11.85
CA ASP A 131 7.64 -17.98 12.85
C ASP A 131 8.58 -16.97 12.18
N VAL A 132 8.54 -15.72 12.63
CA VAL A 132 9.49 -14.71 12.18
C VAL A 132 10.86 -15.00 12.77
N LEU A 133 11.84 -15.23 11.92
CA LEU A 133 13.22 -15.56 12.29
C LEU A 133 14.10 -14.30 12.35
N SER A 134 13.92 -13.40 11.40
CA SER A 134 14.67 -12.14 11.32
C SER A 134 13.92 -11.10 10.52
N THR A 135 14.28 -9.84 10.72
CA THR A 135 13.74 -8.71 9.95
C THR A 135 14.85 -7.76 9.56
N GLU A 136 14.70 -7.11 8.41
CA GLU A 136 15.57 -6.02 7.96
C GLU A 136 14.78 -4.96 7.21
N SER A 137 15.31 -3.74 7.16
CA SER A 137 14.73 -2.65 6.35
C SER A 137 15.76 -2.15 5.37
N ARG A 138 15.33 -1.87 4.14
CA ARG A 138 16.18 -1.37 3.06
C ARG A 138 15.50 -0.21 2.34
N LEU A 139 16.27 0.79 2.00
CA LEU A 139 15.86 1.81 1.04
C LEU A 139 16.43 1.39 -0.32
N GLU A 140 15.54 1.13 -1.28
CA GLU A 140 15.90 0.54 -2.57
C GLU A 140 14.91 0.93 -3.66
N ARG A 141 15.21 0.60 -4.91
CA ARG A 141 14.26 0.65 -6.02
C ARG A 141 13.58 -0.69 -6.17
N LEU A 142 12.29 -0.67 -6.44
CA LEU A 142 11.49 -1.87 -6.63
C LEU A 142 10.78 -1.80 -7.98
N ARG A 143 10.87 -2.89 -8.75
CA ARG A 143 10.05 -3.07 -9.95
C ARG A 143 8.76 -3.77 -9.58
N ILE A 144 7.63 -3.14 -9.91
CA ILE A 144 6.31 -3.72 -9.71
C ILE A 144 5.98 -4.63 -10.89
N GLU A 145 5.71 -5.89 -10.59
CA GLU A 145 5.37 -6.89 -11.62
C GLU A 145 3.88 -6.88 -11.96
N SER A 146 3.02 -6.68 -10.95
CA SER A 146 1.57 -6.68 -11.16
C SER A 146 0.84 -5.88 -10.09
N ASN A 147 -0.27 -5.26 -10.46
CA ASN A 147 -1.23 -4.69 -9.53
C ASN A 147 -2.49 -5.57 -9.52
N LEU A 148 -2.62 -6.39 -8.50
CA LEU A 148 -3.80 -7.24 -8.28
C LEU A 148 -4.97 -6.39 -7.80
N ARG A 149 -6.19 -6.84 -8.10
CA ARG A 149 -7.41 -6.11 -7.75
C ARG A 149 -8.34 -6.96 -6.90
N HIS A 150 -8.87 -6.36 -5.82
CA HIS A 150 -9.74 -7.05 -4.86
C HIS A 150 -10.93 -7.71 -5.54
N ASP A 151 -11.66 -6.99 -6.38
CA ASP A 151 -12.84 -7.49 -7.08
C ASP A 151 -12.56 -8.73 -7.95
N ARG A 152 -11.37 -8.81 -8.54
CA ARG A 152 -10.94 -9.97 -9.32
C ARG A 152 -10.52 -11.14 -8.42
N LEU A 153 -9.84 -10.86 -7.32
CA LEU A 153 -9.45 -11.88 -6.36
C LEU A 153 -10.67 -12.44 -5.63
N ASP A 154 -11.60 -11.61 -5.18
CA ASP A 154 -12.81 -12.00 -4.47
C ASP A 154 -13.70 -12.95 -5.29
N ALA A 155 -13.62 -12.86 -6.62
CA ALA A 155 -14.34 -13.76 -7.52
C ALA A 155 -13.79 -15.20 -7.54
N ILE A 156 -12.52 -15.41 -7.16
CA ILE A 156 -11.82 -16.70 -7.28
C ILE A 156 -11.23 -17.22 -5.98
N VAL A 157 -11.14 -16.35 -4.93
CA VAL A 157 -10.51 -16.65 -3.64
C VAL A 157 -11.59 -16.84 -2.58
N THR A 158 -11.49 -17.94 -1.83
CA THR A 158 -12.24 -18.23 -0.61
C THR A 158 -11.27 -18.58 0.50
N ASP A 159 -11.71 -18.61 1.75
CA ASP A 159 -10.89 -19.04 2.89
C ASP A 159 -10.23 -20.41 2.65
N THR A 160 -10.95 -21.33 2.00
CA THR A 160 -10.43 -22.67 1.71
C THR A 160 -9.43 -22.64 0.57
N THR A 161 -9.74 -21.98 -0.54
CA THR A 161 -8.85 -21.96 -1.71
C THR A 161 -7.56 -21.20 -1.45
N ILE A 162 -7.58 -20.12 -0.65
CA ILE A 162 -6.36 -19.39 -0.27
C ILE A 162 -5.49 -20.20 0.69
N ALA A 163 -6.10 -20.91 1.64
CA ALA A 163 -5.36 -21.77 2.58
C ALA A 163 -4.59 -22.90 1.85
N GLU A 164 -5.13 -23.40 0.75
CA GLU A 164 -4.57 -24.52 -0.01
C GLU A 164 -3.83 -24.06 -1.29
N ALA A 165 -3.73 -22.74 -1.54
CA ALA A 165 -3.23 -22.14 -2.78
C ALA A 165 -3.92 -22.69 -4.05
N GLN A 166 -5.22 -23.06 -3.95
CA GLN A 166 -5.98 -23.72 -5.01
C GLN A 166 -6.97 -22.76 -5.68
N PHE A 167 -6.44 -21.77 -6.40
CA PHE A 167 -7.21 -20.87 -7.26
C PHE A 167 -6.39 -20.45 -8.48
N ASP A 168 -7.06 -20.08 -9.55
CA ASP A 168 -6.44 -19.78 -10.84
C ASP A 168 -5.76 -18.40 -10.82
N SER A 169 -4.54 -18.38 -10.31
CA SER A 169 -3.68 -17.18 -10.29
C SER A 169 -2.22 -17.56 -10.22
N PRO A 170 -1.33 -16.88 -10.95
CA PRO A 170 0.12 -17.04 -10.76
C PRO A 170 0.62 -16.59 -9.38
N TYR A 171 -0.25 -15.93 -8.61
CA TYR A 171 0.01 -15.47 -7.25
C TYR A 171 -0.63 -16.35 -6.17
N ALA A 172 -1.18 -17.53 -6.51
CA ALA A 172 -1.83 -18.41 -5.54
C ALA A 172 -0.90 -18.77 -4.37
N GLU A 173 0.29 -19.25 -4.63
CA GLU A 173 1.29 -19.58 -3.60
C GLU A 173 1.78 -18.35 -2.80
N PRO A 174 2.16 -17.23 -3.42
CA PRO A 174 2.48 -16.01 -2.68
C PRO A 174 1.35 -15.53 -1.76
N LEU A 175 0.11 -15.47 -2.26
CA LEU A 175 -1.05 -15.02 -1.49
C LEU A 175 -1.38 -15.97 -0.34
N SER A 176 -1.33 -17.29 -0.58
CA SER A 176 -1.49 -18.29 0.48
C SER A 176 -0.44 -18.14 1.58
N THR A 177 0.81 -17.92 1.20
CA THR A 177 1.91 -17.70 2.15
C THR A 177 1.66 -16.46 3.00
N LEU A 178 1.31 -15.33 2.38
CA LEU A 178 0.98 -14.10 3.10
C LEU A 178 -0.22 -14.30 4.04
N TRP A 179 -1.25 -14.99 3.59
CA TRP A 179 -2.43 -15.30 4.40
C TRP A 179 -2.09 -16.12 5.65
N HIS A 180 -1.30 -17.19 5.51
CA HIS A 180 -0.87 -18.02 6.65
C HIS A 180 -0.05 -17.23 7.66
N VAL A 181 0.92 -16.43 7.19
CA VAL A 181 1.75 -15.60 8.07
C VAL A 181 0.91 -14.52 8.76
N ALA A 182 0.02 -13.85 8.03
CA ALA A 182 -0.88 -12.83 8.60
C ALA A 182 -1.78 -13.43 9.69
N ARG A 183 -2.37 -14.61 9.46
CA ARG A 183 -3.17 -15.34 10.44
C ARG A 183 -2.40 -15.69 11.71
N LYS A 184 -1.14 -16.16 11.55
CA LYS A 184 -0.29 -16.45 12.70
C LYS A 184 0.06 -15.20 13.49
N LEU A 185 0.44 -14.12 12.81
CA LEU A 185 0.74 -12.85 13.46
C LEU A 185 -0.49 -12.26 14.18
N LEU A 186 -1.67 -12.39 13.58
CA LEU A 186 -2.95 -12.00 14.20
C LEU A 186 -3.17 -12.78 15.50
N ALA A 187 -3.08 -14.10 15.46
CA ALA A 187 -3.26 -14.95 16.64
C ALA A 187 -2.26 -14.61 17.76
N SER A 188 -0.99 -14.34 17.42
CA SER A 188 0.03 -13.92 18.37
C SER A 188 -0.29 -12.56 19.00
N ARG A 189 -0.81 -11.62 18.19
CA ARG A 189 -1.24 -10.29 18.64
C ARG A 189 -2.44 -10.37 19.58
N GLU A 190 -3.43 -11.21 19.26
CA GLU A 190 -4.60 -11.44 20.10
C GLU A 190 -4.21 -12.04 21.45
N GLN A 191 -3.31 -13.02 21.44
CA GLN A 191 -2.78 -13.61 22.66
C GLN A 191 -2.05 -12.57 23.53
N ALA A 192 -1.20 -11.73 22.92
CA ALA A 192 -0.48 -10.68 23.63
C ALA A 192 -1.42 -9.60 24.23
N ARG A 193 -2.53 -9.30 23.55
CA ARG A 193 -3.56 -8.37 24.01
C ARG A 193 -4.49 -8.97 25.08
N GLY A 194 -4.53 -10.29 25.20
CA GLY A 194 -5.48 -11.02 26.04
C GLY A 194 -6.95 -10.92 25.57
N ARG A 195 -7.19 -10.51 24.32
CA ARG A 195 -8.54 -10.43 23.72
C ARG A 195 -8.49 -10.62 22.20
N PRO A 196 -9.51 -11.22 21.60
CA PRO A 196 -9.60 -11.31 20.14
C PRO A 196 -9.78 -9.94 19.49
N GLU A 197 -9.45 -9.85 18.22
CA GLU A 197 -9.81 -8.72 17.37
C GLU A 197 -11.36 -8.65 17.33
N PRO A 198 -11.98 -7.46 17.42
CA PRO A 198 -13.41 -7.34 17.29
C PRO A 198 -13.87 -7.94 15.96
N ALA A 199 -14.74 -8.93 16.00
CA ALA A 199 -15.34 -9.50 14.80
C ALA A 199 -16.29 -8.46 14.18
N GLY A 200 -16.26 -8.33 12.85
CA GLY A 200 -17.28 -7.58 12.13
C GLY A 200 -17.07 -6.07 12.13
N ARG A 201 -15.84 -5.60 11.94
CA ARG A 201 -15.65 -4.20 11.52
C ARG A 201 -16.34 -4.04 10.17
N VAL A 202 -17.40 -3.25 10.15
CA VAL A 202 -18.12 -2.89 8.93
C VAL A 202 -17.46 -1.62 8.38
N ASP A 203 -16.90 -1.72 7.19
CA ASP A 203 -16.47 -0.55 6.44
C ASP A 203 -17.64 -0.05 5.60
N TYR A 204 -17.93 1.23 5.70
CA TYR A 204 -19.03 1.86 4.96
C TYR A 204 -18.47 2.55 3.73
N PHE A 205 -18.99 2.19 2.57
CA PHE A 205 -18.75 2.89 1.32
C PHE A 205 -19.97 3.75 0.99
N PHE A 206 -19.73 4.97 0.55
CA PHE A 206 -20.76 5.90 0.14
C PHE A 206 -20.59 6.21 -1.34
N GLU A 207 -21.56 5.86 -2.14
CA GLU A 207 -21.64 6.24 -3.55
C GLU A 207 -22.71 7.32 -3.73
N LEU A 208 -22.40 8.35 -4.52
CA LEU A 208 -23.37 9.35 -4.94
C LEU A 208 -24.01 8.87 -6.24
N HIS A 209 -25.30 8.53 -6.17
CA HIS A 209 -26.11 8.22 -7.34
C HIS A 209 -26.94 9.45 -7.72
N GLY A 210 -26.60 10.06 -8.84
CA GLY A 210 -27.30 11.22 -9.38
C GLY A 210 -26.59 12.55 -9.10
N THR A 211 -26.63 13.42 -10.08
CA THR A 211 -26.32 14.84 -9.92
C THR A 211 -27.63 15.55 -9.59
N GLU A 212 -27.94 15.73 -8.33
CA GLU A 212 -28.86 16.80 -7.95
C GLU A 212 -28.06 18.09 -7.89
N GLU A 213 -28.45 19.07 -8.73
CA GLU A 213 -27.97 20.43 -8.73
C GLU A 213 -28.25 21.16 -7.40
#